data_ce7a34aee0935aa2cdb90820939ee997
#
_entry.id   ce7a34aee0935aa2cdb90820939ee997
#
_cell.length_a   1.000
_cell.length_b   1.000
_cell.length_c   1.000
_cell.angle_alpha   90.00
_cell.angle_beta   90.00
_cell.angle_gamma   90.00
#
_symmetry.space_group_name_H-M   'P 1'
#
loop_
_entity.id
_entity.type
_entity.pdbx_description
1 polymer ?
#
loop_
_entity_poly.entity_id
_entity_poly.type
_entity_poly.pdbx_seq_one_letter_code
_entity_poly.pdbx_strand_id
1 'polypeptide(L)' 'MPELPKVERKTLTMKETAEYLGISYWLINQLVRRKQIPCSKVGGKFLFRVKALEEYLSEKEQASV' A
#
# COMPACT_ATOMS: atom_id res chain seq x y z
N MET A 1 -12.48 32.04 -0.54
CA MET A 1 -12.16 30.79 -1.20
C MET A 1 -12.75 29.62 -0.42
N PRO A 2 -13.65 28.89 -1.02
CA PRO A 2 -14.21 27.76 -0.29
C PRO A 2 -13.10 26.76 0.00
N GLU A 3 -13.02 26.33 1.23
CA GLU A 3 -12.05 25.32 1.58
C GLU A 3 -12.40 24.02 0.90
N LEU A 4 -11.41 23.43 0.26
CA LEU A 4 -11.59 22.10 -0.25
C LEU A 4 -11.81 21.15 0.93
N PRO A 5 -12.78 20.23 0.82
CA PRO A 5 -12.98 19.28 1.90
C PRO A 5 -11.68 18.53 2.14
N LYS A 6 -11.35 18.33 3.42
CA LYS A 6 -10.21 17.51 3.77
C LYS A 6 -10.45 16.10 3.24
N VAL A 7 -9.65 15.70 2.27
CA VAL A 7 -9.71 14.35 1.78
C VAL A 7 -8.77 13.53 2.64
N GLU A 8 -9.31 12.65 3.44
CA GLU A 8 -8.49 11.68 4.14
C GLU A 8 -7.90 10.74 3.12
N ARG A 9 -6.59 10.70 3.06
CA ARG A 9 -5.92 9.79 2.14
C ARG A 9 -6.02 8.38 2.69
N LYS A 10 -6.77 7.56 1.97
CA LYS A 10 -6.88 6.14 2.28
C LYS A 10 -6.02 5.30 1.36
N THR A 11 -5.18 5.97 0.56
CA THR A 11 -4.25 5.31 -0.34
C THR A 11 -2.84 5.81 -0.10
N LEU A 12 -1.88 4.95 -0.36
CA LEU A 12 -0.46 5.25 -0.19
C LEU A 12 0.27 5.00 -1.49
N THR A 13 1.32 5.77 -1.73
CA THR A 13 2.23 5.51 -2.84
C THR A 13 3.13 4.33 -2.49
N MET A 14 3.90 3.84 -3.47
CA MET A 14 4.82 2.73 -3.22
C MET A 14 5.84 3.08 -2.12
N LYS A 15 6.38 4.29 -2.16
CA LYS A 15 7.34 4.74 -1.16
C LYS A 15 6.70 4.83 0.23
N GLU A 16 5.51 5.41 0.29
CA GLU A 16 4.78 5.51 1.55
C GLU A 16 4.41 4.14 2.11
N THR A 17 4.06 3.21 1.23
CA THR A 17 3.73 1.85 1.64
C THR A 17 4.95 1.15 2.22
N ALA A 18 6.12 1.34 1.63
CA ALA A 18 7.35 0.78 2.17
C ALA A 18 7.62 1.30 3.58
N GLU A 19 7.43 2.61 3.79
CA GLU A 19 7.58 3.21 5.11
C GLU A 19 6.54 2.69 6.09
N TYR A 20 5.30 2.58 5.62
CA TYR A 20 4.18 2.09 6.44
C TYR A 20 4.43 0.66 6.92
N LEU A 21 4.95 -0.19 6.05
CA LEU A 21 5.22 -1.58 6.37
C LEU A 21 6.58 -1.78 7.04
N GLY A 22 7.43 -0.76 7.03
CA GLY A 22 8.77 -0.85 7.60
C GLY A 22 9.71 -1.72 6.80
N ILE A 23 9.55 -1.76 5.49
CA ILE A 23 10.40 -2.55 4.59
C ILE A 23 11.08 -1.64 3.58
N SER A 24 12.08 -2.17 2.89
CA SER A 24 12.80 -1.39 1.89
C SER A 24 11.95 -1.14 0.64
N TYR A 25 12.25 -0.06 -0.07
CA TYR A 25 11.60 0.23 -1.33
C TYR A 25 11.83 -0.91 -2.33
N TRP A 26 13.04 -1.48 -2.32
CA TRP A 26 13.35 -2.60 -3.19
C TRP A 26 12.41 -3.79 -2.94
N LEU A 27 12.17 -4.09 -1.67
CA LEU A 27 11.32 -5.22 -1.32
C LEU A 27 9.87 -4.98 -1.75
N ILE A 28 9.33 -3.78 -1.51
CA ILE A 28 7.97 -3.48 -1.93
C ILE A 28 7.85 -3.57 -3.47
N ASN A 29 8.88 -3.12 -4.19
CA ASN A 29 8.91 -3.22 -5.64
C ASN A 29 8.85 -4.68 -6.09
N GLN A 30 9.58 -5.56 -5.43
CA GLN A 30 9.56 -6.99 -5.73
C GLN A 30 8.19 -7.61 -5.48
N LEU A 31 7.55 -7.23 -4.36
CA LEU A 31 6.21 -7.73 -4.03
C LEU A 31 5.19 -7.30 -5.09
N VAL A 32 5.28 -6.07 -5.55
CA VAL A 32 4.39 -5.56 -6.59
C VAL A 32 4.61 -6.29 -7.90
N ARG A 33 5.85 -6.49 -8.30
CA ARG A 33 6.18 -7.19 -9.55
C ARG A 33 5.68 -8.63 -9.55
N ARG A 34 5.72 -9.27 -8.39
CA ARG A 34 5.29 -10.66 -8.23
C ARG A 34 3.80 -10.77 -7.95
N LYS A 35 3.10 -9.64 -7.89
CA LYS A 35 1.68 -9.58 -7.60
C LYS A 35 1.33 -10.24 -6.27
N GLN A 36 2.21 -10.08 -5.29
CA GLN A 36 2.05 -10.66 -3.97
C GLN A 36 1.50 -9.68 -2.95
N ILE A 37 1.21 -8.45 -3.36
CA ILE A 37 0.64 -7.43 -2.49
C ILE A 37 -0.48 -6.72 -3.24
N PRO A 38 -1.61 -6.44 -2.58
CA PRO A 38 -2.74 -5.76 -3.24
C PRO A 38 -2.37 -4.32 -3.58
N CYS A 39 -2.50 -3.97 -4.84
CA CYS A 39 -2.24 -2.61 -5.30
C CYS A 39 -3.04 -2.33 -6.57
N SER A 40 -3.19 -1.05 -6.88
CA SER A 40 -3.85 -0.59 -8.09
C SER A 40 -2.88 0.29 -8.87
N LYS A 41 -2.83 0.11 -10.19
CA LYS A 41 -2.01 0.96 -11.04
C LYS A 41 -2.89 2.02 -11.66
N VAL A 42 -2.62 3.27 -11.36
CA VAL A 42 -3.38 4.41 -11.84
C VAL A 42 -2.42 5.44 -12.43
N GLY A 43 -2.58 5.73 -13.72
CA GLY A 43 -1.76 6.72 -14.38
C GLY A 43 -0.26 6.47 -14.28
N GLY A 44 0.14 5.20 -14.34
CA GLY A 44 1.55 4.82 -14.25
C GLY A 44 2.10 4.77 -12.84
N LYS A 45 1.27 5.02 -11.83
CA LYS A 45 1.66 4.95 -10.43
C LYS A 45 0.94 3.82 -9.74
N PHE A 46 1.61 3.19 -8.79
CA PHE A 46 0.99 2.17 -7.96
C PHE A 46 0.42 2.83 -6.69
N LEU A 47 -0.83 2.51 -6.39
CA LEU A 47 -1.50 2.99 -5.20
C LEU A 47 -1.93 1.80 -4.35
N PHE A 48 -1.82 1.94 -3.04
CA PHE A 48 -2.14 0.88 -2.10
C PHE A 48 -3.18 1.40 -1.13
N ARG A 49 -4.28 0.66 -0.97
CA ARG A 49 -5.29 1.03 0.01
C ARG A 49 -4.84 0.59 1.39
N VAL A 50 -4.93 1.49 2.35
CA VAL A 50 -4.56 1.17 3.74
C VAL A 50 -5.36 -0.03 4.24
N LYS A 51 -6.65 -0.05 3.97
CA LYS A 51 -7.50 -1.18 4.39
C LYS A 51 -7.04 -2.50 3.78
N ALA A 52 -6.68 -2.49 2.50
CA ALA A 52 -6.19 -3.69 1.84
C ALA A 52 -4.86 -4.15 2.43
N LEU A 53 -4.01 -3.20 2.81
CA LEU A 53 -2.74 -3.52 3.46
C LEU A 53 -2.97 -4.13 4.84
N GLU A 54 -3.94 -3.63 5.58
CA GLU A 54 -4.29 -4.20 6.89
C GLU A 54 -4.75 -5.65 6.75
N GLU A 55 -5.61 -5.92 5.77
CA GLU A 55 -6.07 -7.27 5.49
C GLU A 55 -4.92 -8.19 5.06
N TYR A 56 -4.03 -7.66 4.22
CA TYR A 56 -2.85 -8.38 3.75
C TYR A 56 -1.97 -8.79 4.93
N LEU A 57 -1.71 -7.86 5.85
CA LEU A 57 -0.90 -8.15 7.03
C LEU A 57 -1.58 -9.16 7.94
N SER A 58 -2.89 -9.04 8.09
CA SER A 58 -3.66 -9.98 8.90
C SER A 58 -3.54 -11.40 8.36
N GLU A 59 -3.64 -11.57 7.04
CA GLU A 59 -3.48 -12.86 6.41
C GLU A 59 -2.07 -13.42 6.61
N LYS A 60 -1.05 -12.57 6.53
CA LYS A 60 0.32 -12.99 6.73
C LYS A 60 0.57 -13.41 8.19
N GLU A 61 -0.05 -12.71 9.13
CA GLU A 61 0.06 -13.09 10.54
C GLU A 61 -0.55 -14.46 10.80
N GLN A 62 -1.68 -14.75 10.19
CA GLN A 62 -2.33 -16.04 10.32
C GLN A 62 -1.53 -17.16 9.66
N ALA A 63 -0.82 -16.83 8.59
CA ALA A 63 -0.04 -17.82 7.86
C ALA A 63 1.32 -18.10 8.50
N SER A 64 1.80 -17.23 9.36
CA SER A 64 3.13 -17.34 9.96
C SER A 64 3.11 -18.03 11.33
N VAL A 65 2.38 -19.09 11.41
CA VAL A 65 2.31 -19.88 12.64
C VAL A 65 3.53 -20.77 12.73
#